data_6da7328d0db0e5106005f8e132ed4294
#
_entry.id   6da7328d0db0e5106005f8e132ed4294
#
_cell.length_a   1.000
_cell.length_b   1.000
_cell.length_c   1.000
_cell.angle_alpha   90.00
_cell.angle_beta   90.00
_cell.angle_gamma   90.00
#
_symmetry.space_group_name_H-M   'P 1'
#
loop_
_entity.id
_entity.type
_entity.pdbx_description
1 polymer ?
#
loop_
_entity_poly.entity_id
_entity_poly.type
_entity_poly.pdbx_seq_one_letter_code
_entity_poly.pdbx_strand_id
1 'polypeptide(L)'
;MDAAARRPQTDEDWQSRIYEAMDIFSPGAPIDELSLLAGRARQIDRMIDTVMQRGQHAILYGERGVGKSSLANTFSTRLVSGARTLSCIPINCHPSDDFSQVWRKVFRRLALNGDNLASKYPSEIYPDDVVVELSGFSLNTVPIVILDEFDKLVDKDARVLIANTIKNLSDRSSRSTLIIVGVADSVGDLIEEHESISRCLRQIPMQRMFPSELQEIINRRLPELAMDIQQDALAHVVALSRGLPHYTHLFGQQAAKMALKRRDLIIDSDHVEAAIPACIEQTAQTVREQYHKATISPRRGNIYKEVLLAAALAEVDDLGYFAPAALRRPLAALLRKQDAPVSLFGQHLKNLCEQDRGGILEQIGSERRYRYRFVEPMMQPFVLMSGLRSGFITRDQVNELAATHYEPRLSIEF
;
A
#
# COMPACT_ATOMS: atom_id res chain seq x y z
N MET A 1 24.73 -1.79 -21.85
CA MET A 1 25.78 -1.38 -20.89
C MET A 1 26.42 -0.09 -21.37
N ASP A 2 26.47 0.96 -20.59
CA ASP A 2 27.48 2.01 -20.39
C ASP A 2 27.10 3.49 -20.42
N ALA A 3 25.87 3.90 -20.52
CA ALA A 3 25.55 5.31 -20.28
C ALA A 3 25.38 5.61 -18.78
N ALA A 4 24.91 4.63 -17.99
CA ALA A 4 24.64 4.79 -16.55
C ALA A 4 25.92 4.84 -15.69
N ALA A 5 27.03 4.28 -16.16
CA ALA A 5 28.28 4.13 -15.37
C ALA A 5 29.17 5.37 -15.33
N ARG A 6 28.90 6.42 -16.10
CA ARG A 6 29.76 7.61 -16.13
C ARG A 6 29.22 8.74 -15.23
N ARG A 7 30.11 9.32 -14.42
CA ARG A 7 29.80 10.54 -13.66
C ARG A 7 29.38 11.63 -14.65
N PRO A 8 28.24 12.32 -14.44
CA PRO A 8 27.80 13.43 -15.27
C PRO A 8 28.88 14.52 -15.32
N GLN A 9 29.15 15.06 -16.53
CA GLN A 9 30.22 16.04 -16.73
C GLN A 9 29.68 17.42 -17.04
N THR A 10 28.54 17.50 -17.70
CA THR A 10 27.90 18.75 -18.09
C THR A 10 26.66 19.04 -17.24
N ASP A 11 26.17 20.28 -17.24
CA ASP A 11 24.93 20.64 -16.57
C ASP A 11 23.73 19.92 -17.16
N GLU A 12 23.75 19.63 -18.47
CA GLU A 12 22.73 18.85 -19.16
C GLU A 12 22.71 17.40 -18.69
N ASP A 13 23.89 16.78 -18.47
CA ASP A 13 23.98 15.43 -17.93
C ASP A 13 23.38 15.34 -16.52
N TRP A 14 23.68 16.32 -15.65
CA TRP A 14 23.10 16.37 -14.31
C TRP A 14 21.58 16.57 -14.35
N GLN A 15 21.10 17.42 -15.24
CA GLN A 15 19.67 17.64 -15.40
C GLN A 15 18.95 16.39 -15.96
N SER A 16 19.56 15.69 -16.95
CA SER A 16 19.03 14.42 -17.45
C SER A 16 18.91 13.39 -16.34
N ARG A 17 19.95 13.26 -15.49
CA ARG A 17 19.93 12.32 -14.37
C ARG A 17 18.84 12.64 -13.34
N ILE A 18 18.52 13.93 -13.14
CA ILE A 18 17.38 14.34 -12.29
C ILE A 18 16.07 13.86 -12.91
N TYR A 19 15.87 13.97 -14.22
CA TYR A 19 14.65 13.45 -14.87
C TYR A 19 14.59 11.92 -14.79
N GLU A 20 15.69 11.22 -14.99
CA GLU A 20 15.77 9.76 -14.81
C GLU A 20 15.38 9.36 -13.39
N ALA A 21 15.85 10.07 -12.37
CA ALA A 21 15.48 9.82 -10.97
C ALA A 21 13.97 10.02 -10.72
N MET A 22 13.34 10.99 -11.42
CA MET A 22 11.90 11.21 -11.32
C MET A 22 11.08 10.09 -11.97
N ASP A 23 11.64 9.39 -12.96
CA ASP A 23 11.02 8.28 -13.69
C ASP A 23 11.21 6.95 -12.96
N ILE A 24 12.42 6.63 -12.54
CA ILE A 24 12.78 5.39 -11.85
C ILE A 24 12.02 5.21 -10.53
N PHE A 25 11.88 6.28 -9.76
CA PHE A 25 11.05 6.29 -8.56
C PHE A 25 9.63 6.74 -8.89
N SER A 26 8.65 5.88 -8.72
CA SER A 26 7.24 6.12 -9.08
C SER A 26 6.32 6.14 -7.85
N PRO A 27 6.33 7.19 -7.02
CA PRO A 27 5.47 7.25 -5.83
C PRO A 27 3.98 7.28 -6.16
N GLY A 28 3.59 7.87 -7.29
CA GLY A 28 2.20 8.06 -7.69
C GLY A 28 1.62 6.96 -8.58
N ALA A 29 2.42 6.02 -9.06
CA ALA A 29 1.97 4.98 -9.99
C ALA A 29 2.25 3.57 -9.43
N PRO A 30 1.36 2.60 -9.68
CA PRO A 30 1.67 1.20 -9.40
C PRO A 30 2.89 0.74 -10.23
N ILE A 31 3.70 -0.13 -9.64
CA ILE A 31 4.82 -0.77 -10.34
C ILE A 31 4.25 -1.81 -11.29
N ASP A 32 4.70 -1.83 -12.53
CA ASP A 32 4.34 -2.79 -13.57
C ASP A 32 5.50 -3.70 -13.96
N GLU A 33 6.74 -3.35 -13.59
CA GLU A 33 7.93 -4.17 -13.84
C GLU A 33 8.31 -5.04 -12.64
N LEU A 34 8.49 -6.34 -12.90
CA LEU A 34 8.88 -7.32 -11.88
C LEU A 34 10.26 -7.02 -11.28
N SER A 35 11.20 -6.56 -12.09
CA SER A 35 12.56 -6.19 -11.67
C SER A 35 12.56 -5.11 -10.59
N LEU A 36 11.57 -4.23 -10.63
CA LEU A 36 11.41 -3.10 -9.71
C LEU A 36 10.55 -3.42 -8.48
N LEU A 37 9.82 -4.54 -8.49
CA LEU A 37 9.04 -4.97 -7.33
C LEU A 37 9.99 -5.53 -6.25
N ALA A 38 10.11 -4.82 -5.15
CA ALA A 38 10.88 -5.24 -3.99
C ALA A 38 9.97 -6.00 -3.00
N GLY A 39 10.54 -6.98 -2.31
CA GLY A 39 9.80 -7.81 -1.36
C GLY A 39 8.67 -8.60 -2.03
N ARG A 40 7.66 -9.01 -1.26
CA ARG A 40 6.40 -9.61 -1.76
C ARG A 40 6.54 -10.97 -2.48
N ALA A 41 7.72 -11.60 -2.46
CA ALA A 41 7.94 -12.90 -3.12
C ALA A 41 6.92 -13.96 -2.65
N ARG A 42 6.65 -14.02 -1.33
CA ARG A 42 5.68 -14.95 -0.75
C ARG A 42 4.25 -14.72 -1.25
N GLN A 43 3.84 -13.45 -1.39
CA GLN A 43 2.51 -13.10 -1.88
C GLN A 43 2.37 -13.47 -3.36
N ILE A 44 3.41 -13.22 -4.17
CA ILE A 44 3.44 -13.63 -5.57
C ILE A 44 3.35 -15.16 -5.69
N ASP A 45 4.11 -15.91 -4.91
CA ASP A 45 4.10 -17.36 -4.94
C ASP A 45 2.70 -17.90 -4.56
N ARG A 46 2.06 -17.34 -3.53
CA ARG A 46 0.68 -17.68 -3.16
C ARG A 46 -0.33 -17.38 -4.29
N MET A 47 -0.16 -16.27 -5.02
CA MET A 47 -0.98 -15.96 -6.19
C MET A 47 -0.76 -16.95 -7.32
N ILE A 48 0.49 -17.31 -7.63
CA ILE A 48 0.85 -18.31 -8.64
C ILE A 48 0.21 -19.66 -8.27
N ASP A 49 0.39 -20.11 -7.03
CA ASP A 49 -0.21 -21.37 -6.55
C ASP A 49 -1.71 -21.37 -6.70
N THR A 50 -2.38 -20.24 -6.45
CA THR A 50 -3.83 -20.13 -6.59
C THR A 50 -4.27 -20.26 -8.05
N VAL A 51 -3.59 -19.56 -8.96
CA VAL A 51 -3.92 -19.58 -10.39
C VAL A 51 -3.65 -20.95 -11.03
N MET A 52 -2.67 -21.69 -10.50
CA MET A 52 -2.36 -23.04 -10.99
C MET A 52 -3.35 -24.10 -10.51
N GLN A 53 -4.19 -23.82 -9.53
CA GLN A 53 -5.20 -24.72 -8.98
C GLN A 53 -6.59 -24.42 -9.58
N ARG A 54 -7.27 -25.46 -10.08
CA ARG A 54 -8.63 -25.32 -10.61
C ARG A 54 -9.63 -24.98 -9.50
N GLY A 55 -10.54 -24.07 -9.79
CA GLY A 55 -11.59 -23.66 -8.85
C GLY A 55 -11.09 -22.89 -7.65
N GLN A 56 -9.82 -22.41 -7.68
CA GLN A 56 -9.26 -21.55 -6.66
C GLN A 56 -9.25 -20.10 -7.15
N HIS A 57 -9.55 -19.21 -6.23
CA HIS A 57 -9.60 -17.76 -6.42
C HIS A 57 -8.77 -17.09 -5.32
N ALA A 58 -8.47 -15.80 -5.46
CA ALA A 58 -7.69 -15.08 -4.44
C ALA A 58 -8.35 -13.76 -4.04
N ILE A 59 -8.08 -13.34 -2.81
CA ILE A 59 -8.39 -11.99 -2.33
C ILE A 59 -7.14 -11.39 -1.69
N LEU A 60 -6.70 -10.24 -2.24
CA LEU A 60 -5.63 -9.41 -1.71
C LEU A 60 -6.26 -8.28 -0.91
N TYR A 61 -5.97 -8.21 0.38
CA TYR A 61 -6.52 -7.18 1.25
C TYR A 61 -5.46 -6.61 2.20
N GLY A 62 -5.70 -5.44 2.73
CA GLY A 62 -4.79 -4.72 3.64
C GLY A 62 -4.94 -3.22 3.50
N GLU A 63 -4.16 -2.47 4.28
CA GLU A 63 -4.19 -1.02 4.31
C GLU A 63 -3.94 -0.37 2.94
N ARG A 64 -4.36 0.89 2.80
CA ARG A 64 -4.02 1.72 1.65
C ARG A 64 -2.50 1.99 1.61
N GLY A 65 -1.91 1.96 0.40
CA GLY A 65 -0.50 2.31 0.21
C GLY A 65 0.50 1.18 0.43
N VAL A 66 0.07 -0.04 0.81
CA VAL A 66 0.96 -1.19 1.02
C VAL A 66 1.41 -1.90 -0.26
N GLY A 67 0.94 -1.45 -1.44
CA GLY A 67 1.38 -1.96 -2.75
C GLY A 67 0.52 -3.08 -3.33
N LYS A 68 -0.78 -3.19 -2.98
CA LYS A 68 -1.69 -4.21 -3.52
C LYS A 68 -1.82 -4.16 -5.04
N SER A 69 -2.13 -2.98 -5.60
CA SER A 69 -2.28 -2.79 -7.05
C SER A 69 -0.97 -3.02 -7.80
N SER A 70 0.17 -2.61 -7.22
CA SER A 70 1.50 -2.91 -7.77
C SER A 70 1.75 -4.42 -7.86
N LEU A 71 1.40 -5.17 -6.80
CA LEU A 71 1.53 -6.61 -6.80
C LEU A 71 0.63 -7.25 -7.87
N ALA A 72 -0.63 -6.83 -7.97
CA ALA A 72 -1.59 -7.35 -8.94
C ALA A 72 -1.15 -7.08 -10.40
N ASN A 73 -0.64 -5.86 -10.68
CA ASN A 73 -0.14 -5.50 -12.01
C ASN A 73 1.13 -6.29 -12.37
N THR A 74 2.10 -6.32 -11.45
CA THR A 74 3.36 -7.05 -11.68
C THR A 74 3.15 -8.55 -11.80
N PHE A 75 2.16 -9.11 -11.09
CA PHE A 75 1.78 -10.51 -11.22
C PHE A 75 1.39 -10.85 -12.65
N SER A 76 0.67 -9.97 -13.34
CA SER A 76 0.25 -10.19 -14.72
C SER A 76 1.42 -10.35 -15.69
N THR A 77 2.52 -9.63 -15.47
CA THR A 77 3.72 -9.71 -16.34
C THR A 77 4.53 -10.99 -16.12
N ARG A 78 4.49 -11.57 -14.91
CA ARG A 78 5.25 -12.79 -14.58
C ARG A 78 4.67 -14.07 -15.18
N LEU A 79 3.36 -14.10 -15.44
CA LEU A 79 2.65 -15.29 -15.89
C LEU A 79 2.82 -15.62 -17.38
N VAL A 80 3.47 -14.76 -18.14
CA VAL A 80 3.63 -14.92 -19.61
C VAL A 80 4.65 -15.99 -20.01
N SER A 81 5.33 -16.65 -19.07
CA SER A 81 6.38 -17.64 -19.38
C SER A 81 5.92 -19.08 -19.10
N GLY A 82 5.54 -19.80 -20.13
CA GLY A 82 5.26 -21.25 -20.08
C GLY A 82 4.39 -21.73 -21.25
N ALA A 83 4.18 -23.04 -21.35
CA ALA A 83 3.37 -23.67 -22.39
C ALA A 83 1.86 -23.33 -22.34
N ARG A 84 1.44 -22.46 -21.39
CA ARG A 84 0.06 -21.97 -21.25
C ARG A 84 0.07 -20.46 -21.32
N THR A 85 -0.75 -19.89 -22.21
CA THR A 85 -0.96 -18.45 -22.25
C THR A 85 -2.01 -18.11 -21.21
N LEU A 86 -1.59 -17.48 -20.10
CA LEU A 86 -2.48 -16.91 -19.10
C LEU A 86 -2.82 -15.48 -19.54
N SER A 87 -4.12 -15.15 -19.63
CA SER A 87 -4.59 -13.83 -20.02
C SER A 87 -5.05 -13.07 -18.77
N CYS A 88 -4.25 -12.15 -18.28
CA CYS A 88 -4.62 -11.28 -17.15
C CYS A 88 -5.45 -10.11 -17.61
N ILE A 89 -6.57 -9.88 -16.91
CA ILE A 89 -7.56 -8.85 -17.23
C ILE A 89 -7.77 -7.99 -15.98
N PRO A 90 -6.93 -6.95 -15.78
CA PRO A 90 -7.12 -6.00 -14.66
C PRO A 90 -8.28 -5.06 -14.96
N ILE A 91 -9.21 -4.93 -14.01
CA ILE A 91 -10.36 -4.03 -14.05
C ILE A 91 -10.42 -3.26 -12.74
N ASN A 92 -10.57 -1.94 -12.83
CA ASN A 92 -10.81 -1.10 -11.65
C ASN A 92 -12.31 -0.98 -11.40
N CYS A 93 -12.74 -1.30 -10.18
CA CYS A 93 -14.10 -1.10 -9.72
C CYS A 93 -14.34 0.40 -9.44
N HIS A 94 -15.57 0.83 -9.68
CA HIS A 94 -16.00 2.22 -9.46
C HIS A 94 -17.23 2.25 -8.55
N PRO A 95 -17.45 3.32 -7.75
CA PRO A 95 -18.62 3.44 -6.88
C PRO A 95 -19.97 3.33 -7.57
N SER A 96 -20.03 3.68 -8.85
CA SER A 96 -21.25 3.59 -9.69
C SER A 96 -21.43 2.25 -10.38
N ASP A 97 -20.49 1.31 -10.24
CA ASP A 97 -20.59 0.01 -10.91
C ASP A 97 -21.63 -0.88 -10.21
N ASP A 98 -22.48 -1.52 -11.01
CA ASP A 98 -23.24 -2.70 -10.65
C ASP A 98 -22.55 -3.99 -11.17
N PHE A 99 -23.13 -5.15 -10.91
CA PHE A 99 -22.59 -6.42 -11.36
C PHE A 99 -22.41 -6.48 -12.89
N SER A 100 -23.42 -6.06 -13.65
CA SER A 100 -23.37 -6.06 -15.11
C SER A 100 -22.29 -5.11 -15.66
N GLN A 101 -22.11 -3.97 -15.04
CA GLN A 101 -21.09 -2.98 -15.45
C GLN A 101 -19.67 -3.50 -15.19
N VAL A 102 -19.41 -4.14 -14.05
CA VAL A 102 -18.13 -4.79 -13.76
C VAL A 102 -17.82 -5.84 -14.83
N TRP A 103 -18.76 -6.76 -15.09
CA TRP A 103 -18.52 -7.83 -16.06
C TRP A 103 -18.49 -7.34 -17.51
N ARG A 104 -19.19 -6.29 -17.85
CA ARG A 104 -19.08 -5.64 -19.15
C ARG A 104 -17.69 -5.08 -19.41
N LYS A 105 -17.03 -4.52 -18.38
CA LYS A 105 -15.63 -4.09 -18.47
C LYS A 105 -14.70 -5.27 -18.74
N VAL A 106 -14.91 -6.40 -18.04
CA VAL A 106 -14.16 -7.64 -18.25
C VAL A 106 -14.37 -8.17 -19.68
N PHE A 107 -15.61 -8.29 -20.11
CA PHE A 107 -15.99 -8.85 -21.41
C PHE A 107 -15.50 -8.01 -22.60
N ARG A 108 -15.37 -6.69 -22.43
CA ARG A 108 -14.72 -5.83 -23.44
C ARG A 108 -13.26 -6.16 -23.69
N ARG A 109 -12.57 -6.74 -22.72
CA ARG A 109 -11.14 -7.15 -22.80
C ARG A 109 -10.97 -8.63 -23.14
N LEU A 110 -12.05 -9.41 -23.10
CA LEU A 110 -12.09 -10.80 -23.52
C LEU A 110 -12.61 -10.90 -24.95
N ALA A 111 -11.81 -11.47 -25.83
CA ALA A 111 -12.23 -11.83 -27.19
C ALA A 111 -12.36 -13.36 -27.27
N LEU A 112 -13.47 -13.84 -27.80
CA LEU A 112 -13.66 -15.24 -28.16
C LEU A 112 -13.94 -15.29 -29.66
N ASN A 113 -13.15 -16.10 -30.40
CA ASN A 113 -13.26 -16.22 -31.87
C ASN A 113 -13.16 -14.90 -32.66
N GLY A 114 -12.44 -13.91 -32.12
CA GLY A 114 -12.25 -12.60 -32.74
C GLY A 114 -13.26 -11.53 -32.38
N ASP A 115 -14.39 -11.90 -31.74
CA ASP A 115 -15.41 -10.97 -31.31
C ASP A 115 -15.29 -10.62 -29.83
N ASN A 116 -15.61 -9.36 -29.49
CA ASN A 116 -15.67 -8.88 -28.12
C ASN A 116 -16.87 -9.49 -27.40
N LEU A 117 -16.65 -10.20 -26.28
CA LEU A 117 -17.73 -10.84 -25.53
C LEU A 117 -18.81 -9.86 -25.03
N ALA A 118 -18.47 -8.59 -24.81
CA ALA A 118 -19.48 -7.62 -24.36
C ALA A 118 -20.59 -7.38 -25.37
N SER A 119 -20.35 -7.58 -26.66
CA SER A 119 -21.36 -7.43 -27.71
C SER A 119 -22.44 -8.53 -27.65
N LYS A 120 -22.13 -9.68 -27.07
CA LYS A 120 -23.06 -10.80 -26.87
C LYS A 120 -24.11 -10.50 -25.79
N TYR A 121 -23.82 -9.55 -24.90
CA TYR A 121 -24.65 -9.18 -23.74
C TYR A 121 -25.05 -7.70 -23.79
N PRO A 122 -26.01 -7.32 -24.65
CA PRO A 122 -26.43 -5.93 -24.78
C PRO A 122 -27.25 -5.41 -23.59
N SER A 123 -27.88 -6.32 -22.84
CA SER A 123 -28.65 -6.03 -21.63
C SER A 123 -27.89 -6.42 -20.35
N GLU A 124 -28.56 -6.92 -19.36
CA GLU A 124 -27.97 -7.35 -18.09
C GLU A 124 -27.09 -8.61 -18.25
N ILE A 125 -26.11 -8.74 -17.39
CA ILE A 125 -25.21 -9.89 -17.27
C ILE A 125 -25.48 -10.55 -15.91
N TYR A 126 -25.68 -11.86 -15.90
CA TYR A 126 -25.93 -12.64 -14.69
C TYR A 126 -24.75 -13.55 -14.34
N PRO A 127 -24.63 -14.02 -13.08
CA PRO A 127 -23.56 -14.93 -12.67
C PRO A 127 -23.39 -16.16 -13.56
N ASP A 128 -24.49 -16.75 -14.03
CA ASP A 128 -24.45 -17.94 -14.91
C ASP A 128 -23.85 -17.62 -16.29
N ASP A 129 -24.11 -16.42 -16.84
CA ASP A 129 -23.49 -15.95 -18.09
C ASP A 129 -21.98 -15.91 -17.95
N VAL A 130 -21.52 -15.31 -16.84
CA VAL A 130 -20.09 -15.21 -16.53
C VAL A 130 -19.45 -16.59 -16.43
N VAL A 131 -20.10 -17.50 -15.73
CA VAL A 131 -19.59 -18.86 -15.51
C VAL A 131 -19.51 -19.62 -16.83
N VAL A 132 -20.52 -19.49 -17.72
CA VAL A 132 -20.52 -20.08 -19.05
C VAL A 132 -19.36 -19.58 -19.89
N GLU A 133 -19.20 -18.25 -19.99
CA GLU A 133 -18.14 -17.64 -20.79
C GLU A 133 -16.74 -17.98 -20.26
N LEU A 134 -16.51 -17.82 -18.96
CA LEU A 134 -15.19 -18.11 -18.37
C LEU A 134 -14.82 -19.61 -18.39
N SER A 135 -15.82 -20.50 -18.41
CA SER A 135 -15.60 -21.95 -18.54
C SER A 135 -15.36 -22.40 -19.98
N GLY A 136 -15.75 -21.59 -20.97
CA GLY A 136 -15.58 -21.87 -22.40
C GLY A 136 -14.17 -21.65 -22.96
N PHE A 137 -13.26 -21.03 -22.21
CA PHE A 137 -11.90 -20.79 -22.67
C PHE A 137 -11.08 -22.08 -22.72
N SER A 138 -10.25 -22.20 -23.78
CA SER A 138 -9.39 -23.37 -24.01
C SER A 138 -8.26 -23.47 -22.98
N LEU A 139 -7.62 -24.65 -22.91
CA LEU A 139 -6.46 -24.91 -22.08
C LEU A 139 -5.27 -23.99 -22.38
N ASN A 140 -5.24 -23.41 -23.57
CA ASN A 140 -4.13 -22.57 -24.04
C ASN A 140 -4.34 -21.09 -23.74
N THR A 141 -5.55 -20.69 -23.32
CA THR A 141 -5.83 -19.29 -22.95
C THR A 141 -6.73 -19.29 -21.75
N VAL A 142 -6.16 -19.15 -20.56
CA VAL A 142 -6.91 -19.16 -19.30
C VAL A 142 -7.07 -17.72 -18.80
N PRO A 143 -8.30 -17.20 -18.67
CA PRO A 143 -8.54 -15.87 -18.13
C PRO A 143 -8.25 -15.81 -16.63
N ILE A 144 -7.50 -14.76 -16.23
CA ILE A 144 -7.31 -14.35 -14.84
C ILE A 144 -7.89 -12.95 -14.72
N VAL A 145 -9.05 -12.84 -14.10
CA VAL A 145 -9.75 -11.57 -13.90
C VAL A 145 -9.27 -10.95 -12.58
N ILE A 146 -8.75 -9.75 -12.64
CA ILE A 146 -8.33 -8.99 -11.46
C ILE A 146 -9.29 -7.83 -11.26
N LEU A 147 -10.06 -7.86 -10.16
CA LEU A 147 -10.98 -6.80 -9.76
C LEU A 147 -10.26 -5.93 -8.72
N ASP A 148 -9.61 -4.85 -9.18
CA ASP A 148 -8.90 -3.92 -8.30
C ASP A 148 -9.83 -2.82 -7.77
N GLU A 149 -9.46 -2.22 -6.65
CA GLU A 149 -10.26 -1.23 -5.93
C GLU A 149 -11.67 -1.74 -5.57
N PHE A 150 -11.79 -3.01 -5.24
CA PHE A 150 -13.08 -3.67 -4.96
C PHE A 150 -13.82 -3.05 -3.77
N ASP A 151 -13.11 -2.46 -2.83
CA ASP A 151 -13.68 -1.68 -1.71
C ASP A 151 -14.51 -0.49 -2.19
N LYS A 152 -14.24 0.06 -3.38
CA LYS A 152 -15.03 1.15 -3.98
C LYS A 152 -16.38 0.69 -4.53
N LEU A 153 -16.60 -0.61 -4.75
CA LEU A 153 -17.88 -1.13 -5.21
C LEU A 153 -18.91 -1.01 -4.08
N VAL A 154 -19.75 0.03 -4.15
CA VAL A 154 -20.74 0.36 -3.10
C VAL A 154 -21.96 -0.56 -3.15
N ASP A 155 -22.31 -1.06 -4.35
CA ASP A 155 -23.43 -1.94 -4.56
C ASP A 155 -23.23 -3.30 -3.86
N LYS A 156 -24.01 -3.54 -2.79
CA LYS A 156 -23.96 -4.77 -2.01
C LYS A 156 -24.43 -5.98 -2.81
N ASP A 157 -25.46 -5.81 -3.64
CA ASP A 157 -25.98 -6.91 -4.46
C ASP A 157 -24.93 -7.34 -5.48
N ALA A 158 -24.21 -6.41 -6.08
CA ALA A 158 -23.09 -6.72 -6.96
C ALA A 158 -21.99 -7.53 -6.24
N ARG A 159 -21.66 -7.19 -4.99
CA ARG A 159 -20.67 -7.95 -4.18
C ARG A 159 -21.15 -9.37 -3.91
N VAL A 160 -22.41 -9.55 -3.55
CA VAL A 160 -23.03 -10.88 -3.34
C VAL A 160 -23.04 -11.69 -4.63
N LEU A 161 -23.39 -11.10 -5.77
CA LEU A 161 -23.38 -11.77 -7.07
C LEU A 161 -21.96 -12.16 -7.51
N ILE A 162 -20.95 -11.35 -7.22
CA ILE A 162 -19.54 -11.70 -7.47
C ILE A 162 -19.12 -12.88 -6.59
N ALA A 163 -19.51 -12.90 -5.30
CA ALA A 163 -19.28 -14.03 -4.41
C ALA A 163 -19.91 -15.33 -4.93
N ASN A 164 -21.14 -15.26 -5.40
CA ASN A 164 -21.84 -16.39 -6.02
C ASN A 164 -21.15 -16.84 -7.32
N THR A 165 -20.64 -15.92 -8.12
CA THR A 165 -19.86 -16.24 -9.33
C THR A 165 -18.59 -17.00 -8.97
N ILE A 166 -17.86 -16.59 -7.95
CA ILE A 166 -16.66 -17.28 -7.43
C ILE A 166 -17.01 -18.72 -7.04
N LYS A 167 -18.07 -18.89 -6.24
CA LYS A 167 -18.55 -20.20 -5.82
C LYS A 167 -18.90 -21.08 -7.02
N ASN A 168 -19.68 -20.58 -7.97
CA ASN A 168 -20.13 -21.34 -9.13
C ASN A 168 -18.97 -21.76 -10.05
N LEU A 169 -17.96 -20.89 -10.21
CA LEU A 169 -16.73 -21.23 -10.94
C LEU A 169 -15.93 -22.32 -10.23
N SER A 170 -15.85 -22.26 -8.91
CA SER A 170 -15.19 -23.28 -8.09
C SER A 170 -15.90 -24.62 -8.16
N ASP A 171 -17.22 -24.65 -7.99
CA ASP A 171 -18.04 -25.87 -8.02
C ASP A 171 -17.93 -26.58 -9.39
N ARG A 172 -17.75 -25.84 -10.48
CA ARG A 172 -17.48 -26.35 -11.84
C ARG A 172 -16.02 -26.67 -12.11
N SER A 173 -15.16 -26.54 -11.11
CA SER A 173 -13.69 -26.71 -11.26
C SER A 173 -13.12 -25.94 -12.45
N SER A 174 -13.60 -24.70 -12.65
CA SER A 174 -13.14 -23.80 -13.71
C SER A 174 -11.64 -23.57 -13.58
N ARG A 175 -10.97 -23.35 -14.72
CA ARG A 175 -9.56 -22.94 -14.75
C ARG A 175 -9.39 -21.43 -14.62
N SER A 176 -10.43 -20.67 -14.94
CA SER A 176 -10.42 -19.23 -14.82
C SER A 176 -10.38 -18.82 -13.35
N THR A 177 -9.53 -17.87 -13.03
CA THR A 177 -9.33 -17.40 -11.65
C THR A 177 -9.80 -15.95 -11.52
N LEU A 178 -10.53 -15.65 -10.46
CA LEU A 178 -10.81 -14.28 -10.02
C LEU A 178 -9.84 -13.92 -8.90
N ILE A 179 -9.27 -12.73 -8.99
CA ILE A 179 -8.44 -12.12 -7.97
C ILE A 179 -9.10 -10.82 -7.56
N ILE A 180 -9.58 -10.75 -6.33
CA ILE A 180 -10.15 -9.54 -5.74
C ILE A 180 -9.04 -8.77 -5.05
N VAL A 181 -8.97 -7.45 -5.27
CA VAL A 181 -7.99 -6.57 -4.63
C VAL A 181 -8.72 -5.38 -4.02
N GLY A 182 -8.52 -5.15 -2.72
CA GLY A 182 -9.20 -4.05 -2.05
C GLY A 182 -8.59 -3.63 -0.72
N VAL A 183 -9.01 -2.46 -0.24
CA VAL A 183 -8.65 -1.95 1.08
C VAL A 183 -9.61 -2.54 2.09
N ALA A 184 -9.10 -3.32 3.03
CA ALA A 184 -9.89 -3.91 4.09
C ALA A 184 -9.01 -4.46 5.22
N ASP A 185 -9.58 -4.62 6.40
CA ASP A 185 -8.94 -5.25 7.55
C ASP A 185 -9.17 -6.76 7.57
N SER A 186 -10.28 -7.18 6.99
CA SER A 186 -10.67 -8.59 6.88
C SER A 186 -11.31 -8.88 5.51
N VAL A 187 -11.37 -10.15 5.17
CA VAL A 187 -12.06 -10.59 3.95
C VAL A 187 -13.55 -10.25 4.01
N GLY A 188 -14.17 -10.36 5.20
CA GLY A 188 -15.59 -10.05 5.42
C GLY A 188 -15.98 -8.61 5.10
N ASP A 189 -15.02 -7.66 5.14
CA ASP A 189 -15.27 -6.27 4.76
C ASP A 189 -15.42 -6.08 3.25
N LEU A 190 -14.81 -6.97 2.46
CA LEU A 190 -14.85 -6.91 1.00
C LEU A 190 -15.95 -7.79 0.42
N ILE A 191 -16.10 -8.99 0.95
CA ILE A 191 -17.03 -9.98 0.44
C ILE A 191 -17.67 -10.72 1.62
N GLU A 192 -18.98 -10.93 1.57
CA GLU A 192 -19.66 -11.69 2.62
C GLU A 192 -19.08 -13.12 2.69
N GLU A 193 -18.55 -13.48 3.87
CA GLU A 193 -18.02 -14.81 4.14
C GLU A 193 -19.16 -15.81 4.33
N HIS A 194 -19.52 -16.50 3.25
CA HIS A 194 -20.24 -17.78 3.39
C HIS A 194 -19.21 -18.91 3.53
N GLU A 195 -19.44 -19.87 4.41
CA GLU A 195 -18.55 -21.04 4.60
C GLU A 195 -18.18 -21.74 3.29
N SER A 196 -19.07 -21.65 2.29
CA SER A 196 -18.86 -22.21 0.96
C SER A 196 -17.79 -21.51 0.13
N ILE A 197 -17.50 -20.22 0.38
CA ILE A 197 -16.49 -19.43 -0.36
C ILE A 197 -15.12 -19.60 0.29
N SER A 198 -15.04 -19.77 1.60
CA SER A 198 -13.78 -19.89 2.33
C SER A 198 -12.87 -21.01 1.80
N ARG A 199 -13.45 -22.06 1.22
CA ARG A 199 -12.71 -23.19 0.63
C ARG A 199 -12.04 -22.86 -0.70
N CYS A 200 -12.60 -21.95 -1.48
CA CYS A 200 -12.16 -21.63 -2.83
C CYS A 200 -11.50 -20.25 -2.95
N LEU A 201 -11.50 -19.44 -1.88
CA LEU A 201 -10.96 -18.10 -1.86
C LEU A 201 -9.73 -18.04 -0.96
N ARG A 202 -8.54 -18.07 -1.58
CA ARG A 202 -7.27 -17.93 -0.85
C ARG A 202 -7.08 -16.49 -0.38
N GLN A 203 -6.98 -16.32 0.91
CA GLN A 203 -6.76 -15.03 1.56
C GLN A 203 -5.27 -14.68 1.55
N ILE A 204 -4.92 -13.53 0.98
CA ILE A 204 -3.55 -13.03 0.87
C ILE A 204 -3.49 -11.66 1.54
N PRO A 205 -3.15 -11.58 2.84
CA PRO A 205 -3.00 -10.31 3.53
C PRO A 205 -1.76 -9.57 3.04
N MET A 206 -1.92 -8.28 2.78
CA MET A 206 -0.88 -7.36 2.40
C MET A 206 -0.52 -6.46 3.57
N GLN A 207 0.42 -6.90 4.36
CA GLN A 207 0.95 -6.15 5.51
C GLN A 207 1.86 -5.01 5.07
N ARG A 208 2.17 -4.09 5.97
CA ARG A 208 3.24 -3.11 5.77
C ARG A 208 4.56 -3.82 5.48
N MET A 209 5.39 -3.21 4.66
CA MET A 209 6.70 -3.75 4.30
C MET A 209 7.65 -3.73 5.49
N PHE A 210 8.46 -4.80 5.60
CA PHE A 210 9.56 -4.84 6.56
C PHE A 210 10.66 -3.85 6.16
N PRO A 211 11.51 -3.42 7.11
CA PRO A 211 12.65 -2.54 6.82
C PRO A 211 13.53 -3.04 5.67
N SER A 212 13.84 -4.34 5.65
CA SER A 212 14.63 -4.95 4.58
C SER A 212 13.97 -4.86 3.20
N GLU A 213 12.65 -4.98 3.12
CA GLU A 213 11.90 -4.83 1.87
C GLU A 213 11.89 -3.37 1.37
N LEU A 214 11.78 -2.40 2.29
CA LEU A 214 11.88 -0.97 1.97
C LEU A 214 13.30 -0.59 1.51
N GLN A 215 14.34 -1.14 2.17
CA GLN A 215 15.73 -0.96 1.74
C GLN A 215 15.95 -1.51 0.32
N GLU A 216 15.34 -2.65 0.02
CA GLU A 216 15.41 -3.27 -1.31
C GLU A 216 14.84 -2.35 -2.40
N ILE A 217 13.78 -1.58 -2.12
CA ILE A 217 13.24 -0.58 -3.05
C ILE A 217 14.33 0.41 -3.46
N ILE A 218 15.04 0.97 -2.51
CA ILE A 218 16.09 1.96 -2.76
C ILE A 218 17.29 1.32 -3.46
N ASN A 219 17.78 0.19 -2.92
CA ASN A 219 18.97 -0.49 -3.40
C ASN A 219 18.84 -1.05 -4.83
N ARG A 220 17.63 -1.34 -5.29
CA ARG A 220 17.39 -1.77 -6.67
C ARG A 220 17.38 -0.61 -7.66
N ARG A 221 16.98 0.59 -7.24
CA ARG A 221 16.79 1.75 -8.13
C ARG A 221 18.00 2.66 -8.26
N LEU A 222 18.73 2.89 -7.19
CA LEU A 222 19.88 3.79 -7.21
C LEU A 222 20.99 3.34 -8.18
N PRO A 223 21.32 2.04 -8.33
CA PRO A 223 22.29 1.60 -9.32
C PRO A 223 21.92 1.95 -10.76
N GLU A 224 20.64 2.03 -11.10
CA GLU A 224 20.18 2.46 -12.44
C GLU A 224 20.55 3.92 -12.73
N LEU A 225 20.68 4.73 -11.66
CA LEU A 225 21.14 6.12 -11.71
C LEU A 225 22.65 6.25 -11.54
N ALA A 226 23.40 5.15 -11.42
CA ALA A 226 24.79 5.14 -10.97
C ALA A 226 25.00 5.94 -9.66
N MET A 227 24.02 5.86 -8.75
CA MET A 227 24.04 6.49 -7.44
C MET A 227 24.10 5.43 -6.34
N ASP A 228 24.50 5.88 -5.15
CA ASP A 228 24.53 5.09 -3.92
C ASP A 228 23.93 5.87 -2.75
N ILE A 229 23.72 5.22 -1.61
CA ILE A 229 23.16 5.81 -0.40
C ILE A 229 23.95 5.37 0.83
N GLN A 230 24.24 6.30 1.74
CA GLN A 230 24.85 5.99 3.02
C GLN A 230 23.86 5.23 3.92
N GLN A 231 24.40 4.36 4.78
CA GLN A 231 23.59 3.46 5.61
C GLN A 231 22.66 4.22 6.59
N ASP A 232 23.12 5.32 7.15
CA ASP A 232 22.32 6.18 8.04
C ASP A 232 21.20 6.91 7.28
N ALA A 233 21.46 7.36 6.06
CA ALA A 233 20.45 7.95 5.17
C ALA A 233 19.40 6.92 4.78
N LEU A 234 19.81 5.69 4.42
CA LEU A 234 18.89 4.59 4.10
C LEU A 234 18.02 4.24 5.31
N ALA A 235 18.62 4.11 6.50
CA ALA A 235 17.89 3.87 7.74
C ALA A 235 16.86 4.98 8.02
N HIS A 236 17.22 6.24 7.75
CA HIS A 236 16.31 7.38 7.92
C HIS A 236 15.13 7.35 6.94
N VAL A 237 15.36 7.05 5.66
CA VAL A 237 14.29 6.85 4.66
C VAL A 237 13.32 5.74 5.11
N VAL A 238 13.85 4.62 5.58
CA VAL A 238 13.05 3.48 6.06
C VAL A 238 12.21 3.86 7.27
N ALA A 239 12.82 4.53 8.25
CA ALA A 239 12.13 4.99 9.46
C ALA A 239 10.98 5.94 9.15
N LEU A 240 11.19 6.90 8.23
CA LEU A 240 10.17 7.85 7.79
C LEU A 240 9.05 7.19 6.98
N SER A 241 9.35 6.16 6.22
CA SER A 241 8.38 5.46 5.35
C SER A 241 7.33 4.65 6.13
N ARG A 242 7.59 4.28 7.38
CA ARG A 242 6.66 3.53 8.26
C ARG A 242 6.04 2.29 7.62
N GLY A 243 6.83 1.55 6.83
CA GLY A 243 6.36 0.34 6.14
C GLY A 243 5.55 0.60 4.86
N LEU A 244 5.43 1.84 4.42
CA LEU A 244 4.66 2.23 3.23
C LEU A 244 5.58 2.46 2.03
N PRO A 245 5.57 1.57 1.00
CA PRO A 245 6.43 1.69 -0.18
C PRO A 245 6.25 3.00 -0.95
N HIS A 246 5.03 3.56 -0.98
CA HIS A 246 4.80 4.87 -1.59
C HIS A 246 5.74 5.95 -1.05
N TYR A 247 5.91 6.02 0.27
CA TYR A 247 6.81 7.01 0.87
C TYR A 247 8.28 6.67 0.66
N THR A 248 8.64 5.39 0.60
CA THR A 248 10.01 4.99 0.26
C THR A 248 10.39 5.47 -1.14
N HIS A 249 9.47 5.30 -2.11
CA HIS A 249 9.65 5.86 -3.45
C HIS A 249 9.75 7.39 -3.42
N LEU A 250 8.89 8.06 -2.67
CA LEU A 250 8.86 9.52 -2.58
C LEU A 250 10.16 10.06 -1.98
N PHE A 251 10.62 9.48 -0.87
CA PHE A 251 11.90 9.88 -0.27
C PHE A 251 13.08 9.55 -1.16
N GLY A 252 13.13 8.36 -1.77
CA GLY A 252 14.18 7.97 -2.71
C GLY A 252 14.29 8.95 -3.88
N GLN A 253 13.14 9.30 -4.49
CA GLN A 253 13.05 10.26 -5.58
C GLN A 253 13.57 11.65 -5.18
N GLN A 254 13.05 12.19 -4.09
CA GLN A 254 13.38 13.55 -3.69
C GLN A 254 14.80 13.66 -3.11
N ALA A 255 15.28 12.65 -2.38
CA ALA A 255 16.66 12.63 -1.88
C ALA A 255 17.68 12.50 -3.03
N ALA A 256 17.42 11.62 -4.01
CA ALA A 256 18.24 11.53 -5.23
C ALA A 256 18.27 12.89 -5.97
N LYS A 257 17.12 13.53 -6.13
CA LYS A 257 17.03 14.88 -6.72
C LYS A 257 17.83 15.92 -5.95
N MET A 258 17.83 15.89 -4.61
CA MET A 258 18.62 16.82 -3.80
C MET A 258 20.12 16.58 -3.93
N ALA A 259 20.55 15.31 -3.93
CA ALA A 259 21.94 14.94 -4.16
C ALA A 259 22.43 15.38 -5.55
N LEU A 260 21.69 15.04 -6.61
CA LEU A 260 22.02 15.41 -7.98
C LEU A 260 22.09 16.94 -8.20
N LYS A 261 21.22 17.72 -7.56
CA LYS A 261 21.30 19.19 -7.58
C LYS A 261 22.58 19.73 -6.93
N ARG A 262 23.13 19.00 -5.95
CA ARG A 262 24.43 19.31 -5.32
C ARG A 262 25.62 18.68 -6.06
N ARG A 263 25.34 17.96 -7.17
CA ARG A 263 26.30 17.19 -7.95
C ARG A 263 26.97 16.04 -7.18
N ASP A 264 26.21 15.48 -6.23
CA ASP A 264 26.60 14.30 -5.47
C ASP A 264 25.93 13.06 -6.04
N LEU A 265 26.70 11.95 -6.11
CA LEU A 265 26.20 10.64 -6.52
C LEU A 265 25.96 9.72 -5.31
N ILE A 266 26.25 10.17 -4.11
CA ILE A 266 26.01 9.45 -2.87
C ILE A 266 25.00 10.25 -2.06
N ILE A 267 23.88 9.61 -1.74
CA ILE A 267 22.86 10.21 -0.89
C ILE A 267 23.29 10.06 0.57
N ASP A 268 23.38 11.16 1.28
CA ASP A 268 23.56 11.22 2.72
C ASP A 268 22.29 11.67 3.46
N SER A 269 22.34 11.71 4.78
CA SER A 269 21.20 12.09 5.62
C SER A 269 20.77 13.56 5.42
N ASP A 270 21.68 14.46 5.05
CA ASP A 270 21.35 15.86 4.79
C ASP A 270 20.56 16.01 3.47
N HIS A 271 20.79 15.14 2.48
CA HIS A 271 19.99 15.08 1.27
C HIS A 271 18.57 14.59 1.57
N VAL A 272 18.39 13.61 2.47
CA VAL A 272 17.07 13.14 2.91
C VAL A 272 16.31 14.23 3.66
N GLU A 273 16.96 14.94 4.58
CA GLU A 273 16.35 16.07 5.29
C GLU A 273 15.97 17.22 4.35
N ALA A 274 16.83 17.55 3.39
CA ALA A 274 16.54 18.56 2.37
C ALA A 274 15.38 18.18 1.45
N ALA A 275 15.07 16.90 1.34
CA ALA A 275 13.93 16.38 0.56
C ALA A 275 12.57 16.54 1.29
N ILE A 276 12.55 16.62 2.62
CA ILE A 276 11.32 16.63 3.43
C ILE A 276 10.32 17.72 3.00
N PRO A 277 10.72 18.99 2.77
CA PRO A 277 9.76 20.02 2.31
C PRO A 277 9.04 19.63 1.02
N ALA A 278 9.76 19.08 0.04
CA ALA A 278 9.18 18.65 -1.23
C ALA A 278 8.25 17.42 -1.05
N CYS A 279 8.60 16.50 -0.16
CA CYS A 279 7.73 15.37 0.19
C CYS A 279 6.42 15.83 0.85
N ILE A 280 6.48 16.83 1.74
CA ILE A 280 5.31 17.44 2.37
C ILE A 280 4.41 18.12 1.32
N GLU A 281 4.99 18.83 0.35
CA GLU A 281 4.24 19.50 -0.71
C GLU A 281 3.51 18.51 -1.63
N GLN A 282 4.10 17.34 -1.88
CA GLN A 282 3.49 16.28 -2.67
C GLN A 282 2.44 15.45 -1.92
N THR A 283 2.35 15.61 -0.60
CA THR A 283 1.30 14.95 0.18
C THR A 283 -0.07 15.56 -0.18
N ALA A 284 -1.09 14.70 -0.31
CA ALA A 284 -2.45 15.09 -0.65
C ALA A 284 -2.95 16.23 0.26
N GLN A 285 -3.65 17.19 -0.33
CA GLN A 285 -4.16 18.35 0.40
C GLN A 285 -5.10 17.94 1.53
N THR A 286 -5.92 16.90 1.33
CA THR A 286 -6.83 16.35 2.35
C THR A 286 -6.08 15.91 3.61
N VAL A 287 -4.93 15.27 3.48
CA VAL A 287 -4.06 14.86 4.62
C VAL A 287 -3.56 16.08 5.37
N ARG A 288 -3.10 17.11 4.64
CA ARG A 288 -2.62 18.37 5.24
C ARG A 288 -3.72 19.12 5.99
N GLU A 289 -4.92 19.18 5.42
CA GLU A 289 -6.09 19.82 6.03
C GLU A 289 -6.54 19.08 7.30
N GLN A 290 -6.62 17.76 7.25
CA GLN A 290 -6.95 16.92 8.41
C GLN A 290 -5.93 17.12 9.55
N TYR A 291 -4.63 17.09 9.23
CA TYR A 291 -3.57 17.35 10.21
C TYR A 291 -3.70 18.74 10.85
N HIS A 292 -3.95 19.76 10.04
CA HIS A 292 -4.14 21.12 10.53
C HIS A 292 -5.35 21.19 11.48
N LYS A 293 -6.48 20.61 11.07
CA LYS A 293 -7.71 20.55 11.87
C LYS A 293 -7.51 19.82 13.22
N ALA A 294 -6.74 18.74 13.20
CA ALA A 294 -6.42 17.95 14.39
C ALA A 294 -5.53 18.67 15.39
N THR A 295 -4.55 19.44 14.88
CA THR A 295 -3.50 20.05 15.70
C THR A 295 -3.80 21.47 16.17
N ILE A 296 -4.74 22.17 15.50
CA ILE A 296 -5.12 23.52 15.91
C ILE A 296 -5.92 23.49 17.22
N SER A 297 -5.55 24.33 18.16
CA SER A 297 -6.28 24.45 19.41
C SER A 297 -6.12 25.85 20.01
N PRO A 298 -7.20 26.51 20.47
CA PRO A 298 -7.13 27.79 21.13
C PRO A 298 -6.54 27.69 22.55
N ARG A 299 -6.49 26.50 23.14
CA ARG A 299 -5.97 26.29 24.49
C ARG A 299 -4.44 26.29 24.48
N ARG A 300 -3.82 27.18 25.25
CA ARG A 300 -2.38 27.18 25.48
C ARG A 300 -1.98 25.90 26.22
N GLY A 301 -0.85 25.28 25.82
CA GLY A 301 -0.33 24.06 26.45
C GLY A 301 -1.10 22.77 26.06
N ASN A 302 -1.87 22.78 24.97
CA ASN A 302 -2.38 21.54 24.41
C ASN A 302 -1.23 20.71 23.83
N ILE A 303 -1.39 19.39 23.84
CA ILE A 303 -0.37 18.42 23.39
C ILE A 303 -0.82 17.58 22.18
N TYR A 304 -1.75 18.10 21.36
CA TYR A 304 -2.26 17.33 20.20
C TYR A 304 -1.18 16.99 19.20
N LYS A 305 -0.23 17.91 18.95
CA LYS A 305 0.91 17.66 18.02
C LYS A 305 1.81 16.57 18.56
N GLU A 306 2.15 16.63 19.83
CA GLU A 306 3.01 15.67 20.50
C GLU A 306 2.33 14.28 20.57
N VAL A 307 1.02 14.23 20.83
CA VAL A 307 0.24 12.98 20.85
C VAL A 307 0.17 12.36 19.45
N LEU A 308 -0.09 13.14 18.39
CA LEU A 308 -0.07 12.66 17.03
C LEU A 308 1.31 12.17 16.61
N LEU A 309 2.37 12.90 16.97
CA LEU A 309 3.74 12.52 16.68
C LEU A 309 4.13 11.24 17.42
N ALA A 310 3.72 11.11 18.70
CA ALA A 310 3.90 9.87 19.46
C ALA A 310 3.13 8.71 18.86
N ALA A 311 1.90 8.94 18.36
CA ALA A 311 1.12 7.93 17.65
C ALA A 311 1.78 7.50 16.34
N ALA A 312 2.39 8.45 15.61
CA ALA A 312 3.13 8.14 14.38
C ALA A 312 4.41 7.33 14.64
N LEU A 313 4.99 7.43 15.82
CA LEU A 313 6.15 6.66 16.27
C LEU A 313 5.79 5.36 16.98
N ALA A 314 4.52 5.16 17.33
CA ALA A 314 4.09 4.01 18.12
C ALA A 314 4.29 2.68 17.36
N GLU A 315 4.50 1.62 18.14
CA GLU A 315 4.47 0.26 17.64
C GLU A 315 3.05 -0.09 17.16
N VAL A 316 2.96 -0.64 15.96
CA VAL A 316 1.71 -1.05 15.35
C VAL A 316 1.70 -2.55 15.09
N ASP A 317 0.50 -3.15 15.03
CA ASP A 317 0.32 -4.51 14.54
C ASP A 317 0.24 -4.57 13.00
N ASP A 318 -0.03 -5.78 12.49
CA ASP A 318 -0.11 -6.07 11.05
C ASP A 318 -1.19 -5.26 10.31
N LEU A 319 -2.17 -4.74 11.02
CA LEU A 319 -3.26 -3.91 10.52
C LEU A 319 -3.09 -2.41 10.85
N GLY A 320 -1.92 -2.01 11.36
CA GLY A 320 -1.60 -0.62 11.69
C GLY A 320 -2.18 -0.12 13.00
N TYR A 321 -2.76 -0.97 13.85
CA TYR A 321 -3.31 -0.58 15.16
C TYR A 321 -2.23 -0.54 16.24
N PHE A 322 -2.28 0.46 17.10
CA PHE A 322 -1.46 0.60 18.29
C PHE A 322 -2.31 0.64 19.57
N ALA A 323 -1.76 0.15 20.66
CA ALA A 323 -2.35 0.33 21.99
C ALA A 323 -1.94 1.69 22.58
N PRO A 324 -2.78 2.34 23.43
CA PRO A 324 -2.39 3.58 24.09
C PRO A 324 -1.05 3.50 24.83
N ALA A 325 -0.72 2.36 25.39
CA ALA A 325 0.54 2.13 26.11
C ALA A 325 1.78 2.33 25.20
N ALA A 326 1.67 2.08 23.90
CA ALA A 326 2.76 2.26 22.95
C ALA A 326 3.18 3.73 22.78
N LEU A 327 2.32 4.69 23.14
CA LEU A 327 2.66 6.12 23.07
C LEU A 327 3.47 6.59 24.27
N ARG A 328 3.51 5.85 25.37
CA ARG A 328 4.14 6.34 26.63
C ARG A 328 5.59 6.76 26.43
N ARG A 329 6.41 5.87 25.85
CA ARG A 329 7.84 6.13 25.62
C ARG A 329 8.06 7.29 24.63
N PRO A 330 7.51 7.27 23.41
CA PRO A 330 7.70 8.37 22.47
C PRO A 330 7.13 9.71 22.99
N LEU A 331 5.98 9.71 23.64
CA LEU A 331 5.40 10.94 24.17
C LEU A 331 6.22 11.51 25.35
N ALA A 332 6.75 10.65 26.22
CA ALA A 332 7.65 11.08 27.30
C ALA A 332 8.90 11.76 26.75
N ALA A 333 9.51 11.18 25.69
CA ALA A 333 10.67 11.76 25.01
C ALA A 333 10.34 13.14 24.40
N LEU A 334 9.20 13.26 23.70
CA LEU A 334 8.75 14.51 23.09
C LEU A 334 8.45 15.60 24.13
N LEU A 335 7.86 15.24 25.26
CA LEU A 335 7.52 16.16 26.35
C LEU A 335 8.70 16.41 27.30
N ARG A 336 9.86 15.77 27.10
CA ARG A 336 11.03 15.80 27.98
C ARG A 336 10.69 15.43 29.43
N LYS A 337 9.86 14.39 29.60
CA LYS A 337 9.42 13.83 30.87
C LYS A 337 9.98 12.42 31.05
N GLN A 338 10.01 11.96 32.32
CA GLN A 338 10.42 10.58 32.62
C GLN A 338 9.37 9.55 32.18
N ASP A 339 8.09 9.91 32.28
CA ASP A 339 6.97 9.06 31.86
C ASP A 339 5.80 9.92 31.33
N ALA A 340 4.98 9.32 30.46
CA ALA A 340 3.73 9.89 29.98
C ALA A 340 2.62 8.86 30.20
N PRO A 341 1.92 8.89 31.37
CA PRO A 341 0.85 7.94 31.65
C PRO A 341 -0.33 8.15 30.70
N VAL A 342 -1.10 7.09 30.42
CA VAL A 342 -2.25 7.13 29.50
C VAL A 342 -3.30 8.17 29.93
N SER A 343 -3.44 8.42 31.23
CA SER A 343 -4.32 9.48 31.78
C SER A 343 -3.98 10.89 31.27
N LEU A 344 -2.73 11.15 30.88
CA LEU A 344 -2.30 12.44 30.34
C LEU A 344 -2.84 12.70 28.92
N PHE A 345 -2.97 11.67 28.09
CA PHE A 345 -3.26 11.82 26.68
C PHE A 345 -4.46 11.00 26.17
N GLY A 346 -5.02 10.12 26.99
CA GLY A 346 -6.14 9.25 26.58
C GLY A 346 -7.34 10.03 26.01
N GLN A 347 -7.66 11.20 26.58
CA GLN A 347 -8.73 12.05 26.05
C GLN A 347 -8.33 12.68 24.70
N HIS A 348 -7.06 12.98 24.48
CA HIS A 348 -6.59 13.49 23.19
C HIS A 348 -6.75 12.44 22.09
N LEU A 349 -6.46 11.14 22.37
CA LEU A 349 -6.70 10.05 21.42
C LEU A 349 -8.17 9.93 21.04
N LYS A 350 -9.08 9.99 22.00
CA LYS A 350 -10.53 9.96 21.73
C LYS A 350 -10.96 11.14 20.88
N ASN A 351 -10.52 12.35 21.23
CA ASN A 351 -10.86 13.55 20.47
C ASN A 351 -10.35 13.51 19.03
N LEU A 352 -9.18 12.87 18.77
CA LEU A 352 -8.61 12.71 17.44
C LEU A 352 -9.41 11.73 16.56
N CYS A 353 -10.31 10.93 17.15
CA CYS A 353 -11.27 10.11 16.42
C CYS A 353 -12.52 10.90 15.98
N GLU A 354 -12.77 12.08 16.58
CA GLU A 354 -13.95 12.88 16.30
C GLU A 354 -13.79 13.68 14.99
N GLN A 355 -14.88 13.79 14.21
CA GLN A 355 -14.89 14.53 12.94
C GLN A 355 -14.58 16.03 13.13
N ASP A 356 -14.91 16.59 14.26
CA ASP A 356 -14.58 17.98 14.62
C ASP A 356 -13.06 18.20 14.75
N ARG A 357 -12.31 17.13 14.99
CA ARG A 357 -10.83 17.10 15.03
C ARG A 357 -10.21 16.47 13.78
N GLY A 358 -10.98 16.34 12.70
CA GLY A 358 -10.51 15.80 11.44
C GLY A 358 -10.64 14.29 11.30
N GLY A 359 -11.08 13.56 12.36
CA GLY A 359 -11.25 12.11 12.31
C GLY A 359 -9.96 11.38 11.87
N ILE A 360 -8.81 11.81 12.39
CA ILE A 360 -7.50 11.29 11.96
C ILE A 360 -7.27 9.86 12.44
N LEU A 361 -7.76 9.56 13.64
CA LEU A 361 -7.66 8.23 14.22
C LEU A 361 -9.03 7.56 14.22
N GLU A 362 -9.03 6.25 14.14
CA GLU A 362 -10.16 5.41 14.49
C GLU A 362 -9.84 4.57 15.72
N GLN A 363 -10.87 4.19 16.43
CA GLN A 363 -10.79 3.42 17.67
C GLN A 363 -11.58 2.13 17.51
N ILE A 364 -10.98 1.01 17.88
CA ILE A 364 -11.64 -0.29 17.98
C ILE A 364 -11.50 -0.88 19.38
N GLY A 365 -12.25 -1.94 19.65
CA GLY A 365 -12.22 -2.67 20.91
C GLY A 365 -13.19 -2.12 21.96
N SER A 366 -13.09 -2.66 23.18
CA SER A 366 -13.93 -2.32 24.32
C SER A 366 -13.15 -1.58 25.38
N GLU A 367 -13.82 -1.09 26.40
CA GLU A 367 -13.22 -0.40 27.54
C GLU A 367 -12.04 -1.19 28.14
N ARG A 368 -10.92 -0.50 28.35
CA ARG A 368 -9.60 -1.04 28.77
C ARG A 368 -8.81 -1.85 27.72
N ARG A 369 -9.38 -2.09 26.53
CA ARG A 369 -8.71 -2.80 25.41
C ARG A 369 -8.81 -2.02 24.09
N TYR A 370 -8.95 -0.68 24.18
CA TYR A 370 -8.97 0.16 22.99
C TYR A 370 -7.65 0.09 22.24
N ARG A 371 -7.76 0.04 20.92
CA ARG A 371 -6.66 0.18 19.96
C ARG A 371 -7.02 1.28 18.99
N TYR A 372 -6.02 1.96 18.50
CA TYR A 372 -6.14 3.10 17.60
C TYR A 372 -5.29 2.89 16.37
N ARG A 373 -5.72 3.42 15.23
CA ARG A 373 -4.86 3.57 14.05
C ARG A 373 -5.18 4.85 13.31
N PHE A 374 -4.28 5.24 12.42
CA PHE A 374 -4.56 6.31 11.48
C PHE A 374 -5.58 5.82 10.43
N VAL A 375 -6.69 6.58 10.26
CA VAL A 375 -7.72 6.29 9.25
C VAL A 375 -7.12 6.33 7.85
N GLU A 376 -6.24 7.32 7.59
CA GLU A 376 -5.44 7.40 6.37
C GLU A 376 -3.99 7.03 6.73
N PRO A 377 -3.49 5.86 6.31
CA PRO A 377 -2.12 5.41 6.64
C PRO A 377 -1.04 6.38 6.20
N MET A 378 -1.30 7.14 5.11
CA MET A 378 -0.39 8.15 4.58
C MET A 378 -0.19 9.34 5.53
N MET A 379 -1.07 9.53 6.51
CA MET A 379 -0.94 10.55 7.55
C MET A 379 0.27 10.31 8.45
N GLN A 380 0.62 9.07 8.72
CA GLN A 380 1.67 8.71 9.68
C GLN A 380 3.06 9.24 9.26
N PRO A 381 3.58 8.98 8.05
CA PRO A 381 4.81 9.61 7.57
C PRO A 381 4.71 11.14 7.48
N PHE A 382 3.54 11.67 7.10
CA PHE A 382 3.33 13.12 7.03
C PHE A 382 3.48 13.79 8.40
N VAL A 383 2.97 13.19 9.47
CA VAL A 383 3.13 13.67 10.84
C VAL A 383 4.61 13.72 11.22
N LEU A 384 5.39 12.68 10.90
CA LEU A 384 6.84 12.65 11.16
C LEU A 384 7.58 13.75 10.41
N MET A 385 7.33 13.91 9.10
CA MET A 385 7.92 14.98 8.30
C MET A 385 7.58 16.38 8.85
N SER A 386 6.32 16.57 9.27
CA SER A 386 5.88 17.83 9.84
C SER A 386 6.54 18.11 11.20
N GLY A 387 6.77 17.07 12.00
CA GLY A 387 7.49 17.13 13.27
C GLY A 387 8.96 17.53 13.08
N LEU A 388 9.66 16.91 12.13
CA LEU A 388 11.04 17.24 11.77
C LEU A 388 11.15 18.69 11.27
N ARG A 389 10.33 19.09 10.31
CA ARG A 389 10.33 20.43 9.73
C ARG A 389 10.09 21.52 10.79
N SER A 390 9.27 21.25 11.79
CA SER A 390 8.96 22.21 12.87
C SER A 390 9.87 22.11 14.08
N GLY A 391 10.87 21.22 14.07
CA GLY A 391 11.82 21.02 15.16
C GLY A 391 11.22 20.37 16.43
N PHE A 392 10.03 19.77 16.33
CA PHE A 392 9.43 19.03 17.46
C PHE A 392 10.14 17.71 17.73
N ILE A 393 10.77 17.11 16.72
CA ILE A 393 11.53 15.89 16.82
C ILE A 393 12.78 16.00 15.95
N THR A 394 13.87 15.35 16.37
CA THR A 394 15.13 15.26 15.61
C THR A 394 15.20 13.97 14.82
N ARG A 395 16.09 13.93 13.81
CA ARG A 395 16.42 12.74 13.03
C ARG A 395 16.77 11.55 13.92
N ASP A 396 17.68 11.77 14.89
CA ASP A 396 18.14 10.71 15.77
C ASP A 396 17.01 10.11 16.61
N GLN A 397 16.12 10.98 17.11
CA GLN A 397 14.92 10.52 17.82
C GLN A 397 13.98 9.72 16.92
N VAL A 398 13.78 10.12 15.66
CA VAL A 398 12.97 9.32 14.70
C VAL A 398 13.61 7.96 14.50
N ASN A 399 14.90 7.92 14.21
CA ASN A 399 15.60 6.67 13.95
C ASN A 399 15.61 5.75 15.19
N GLU A 400 15.89 6.29 16.39
CA GLU A 400 15.87 5.53 17.63
C GLU A 400 14.47 4.97 17.96
N LEU A 401 13.45 5.81 17.91
CA LEU A 401 12.08 5.42 18.28
C LEU A 401 11.41 4.54 17.21
N ALA A 402 11.77 4.68 15.93
CA ALA A 402 11.25 3.83 14.87
C ALA A 402 11.95 2.48 14.77
N ALA A 403 13.25 2.40 15.07
CA ALA A 403 14.05 1.17 14.95
C ALA A 403 13.61 0.06 15.93
N THR A 404 13.02 0.42 17.08
CA THR A 404 12.59 -0.54 18.10
C THR A 404 11.35 -1.38 17.71
N HIS A 405 10.75 -1.18 16.53
CA HIS A 405 9.38 -1.61 16.26
C HIS A 405 9.20 -2.57 15.07
N TYR A 406 10.28 -2.99 14.42
CA TYR A 406 10.20 -3.83 13.22
C TYR A 406 11.13 -5.06 13.24
N GLU A 407 11.28 -5.72 14.39
CA GLU A 407 11.77 -7.10 14.36
C GLU A 407 10.56 -8.01 14.03
N PRO A 408 10.70 -8.90 13.03
CA PRO A 408 9.66 -9.87 12.76
C PRO A 408 9.50 -10.76 14.00
N ARG A 409 8.38 -10.65 14.70
CA ARG A 409 7.96 -11.76 15.56
C ARG A 409 7.81 -12.93 14.60
N LEU A 410 8.70 -13.92 14.72
CA LEU A 410 8.54 -15.23 14.10
C LEU A 410 7.11 -15.68 14.45
N SER A 411 6.17 -15.47 13.55
CA SER A 411 4.88 -16.11 13.63
C SER A 411 5.20 -17.61 13.47
N ILE A 412 5.16 -18.32 14.58
CA ILE A 412 5.14 -19.78 14.57
C ILE A 412 3.83 -20.12 13.87
N GLU A 413 3.94 -20.44 12.58
CA GLU A 413 2.85 -21.05 11.84
C GLU A 413 2.64 -22.45 12.44
N PHE A 414 1.48 -22.67 13.10
CA PHE A 414 0.92 -23.98 13.39
C PHE A 414 0.11 -24.48 12.20
#